data_0bafdfe5a1231a340b01b4c86f09bbca
#
_entry.id   0bafdfe5a1231a340b01b4c86f09bbca
#
_cell.length_a   1.000
_cell.length_b   1.000
_cell.length_c   1.000
_cell.angle_alpha   90.00
_cell.angle_beta   90.00
_cell.angle_gamma   90.00
#
_symmetry.space_group_name_H-M   'P 1'
#
loop_
_entity.id
_entity.type
_entity.pdbx_description
1 polymer ?
#
loop_
_entity_poly.entity_id
_entity_poly.type
_entity_poly.pdbx_seq_one_letter_code
_entity_poly.pdbx_strand_id
1 'polypeptide(L)'
;MNFQNISAWCIRNPVPPIVLFIALLLLGVVSFSRMDVNNNPDIEFPGAQVIISQPGAAPTELEKQVTQIVEPSLRAINGVDEINSTVREGMSMTFVQFQLGTDVDRGVNDIRDALTKVRSDLPDGILEPQVNRVDTTGEPIAYISAEAVDMSLEQLS
;
A
#
# COMPACT_ATOMS: atom_id res chain seq x y z
N MET A 1 -24.97 -25.01 -42.03
CA MET A 1 -25.26 -23.66 -42.59
C MET A 1 -23.98 -23.17 -43.26
N ASN A 2 -23.98 -23.01 -44.58
CA ASN A 2 -22.78 -22.57 -45.31
C ASN A 2 -22.62 -21.06 -45.15
N PHE A 3 -21.50 -20.62 -44.60
CA PHE A 3 -21.18 -19.20 -44.36
C PHE A 3 -21.25 -18.34 -45.63
N GLN A 4 -21.07 -18.93 -46.81
CA GLN A 4 -21.17 -18.23 -48.12
C GLN A 4 -22.57 -17.66 -48.39
N ASN A 5 -23.62 -18.25 -47.82
CA ASN A 5 -24.99 -17.78 -48.00
C ASN A 5 -25.34 -16.57 -47.11
N ILE A 6 -24.62 -16.39 -45.99
CA ILE A 6 -24.86 -15.26 -45.06
C ILE A 6 -24.43 -13.93 -45.72
N SER A 7 -23.27 -13.92 -46.39
CA SER A 7 -22.77 -12.73 -47.08
C SER A 7 -23.72 -12.29 -48.20
N ALA A 8 -24.20 -13.24 -49.01
CA ALA A 8 -25.14 -12.95 -50.10
C ALA A 8 -26.51 -12.49 -49.54
N TRP A 9 -26.95 -13.04 -48.39
CA TRP A 9 -28.17 -12.60 -47.74
C TRP A 9 -28.06 -11.18 -47.18
N CYS A 10 -26.92 -10.84 -46.55
CA CYS A 10 -26.63 -9.49 -46.01
C CYS A 10 -26.61 -8.42 -47.10
N ILE A 11 -26.08 -8.76 -48.30
CA ILE A 11 -26.05 -7.83 -49.44
C ILE A 11 -27.48 -7.59 -49.99
N ARG A 12 -28.32 -8.63 -50.00
CA ARG A 12 -29.72 -8.51 -50.47
C ARG A 12 -30.62 -7.80 -49.46
N ASN A 13 -30.31 -7.90 -48.15
CA ASN A 13 -31.10 -7.29 -47.08
C ASN A 13 -30.15 -6.49 -46.18
N PRO A 14 -29.82 -5.23 -46.49
CA PRO A 14 -28.85 -4.45 -45.76
C PRO A 14 -29.35 -3.98 -44.39
N VAL A 15 -30.65 -3.90 -44.17
CA VAL A 15 -31.25 -3.36 -42.93
C VAL A 15 -30.91 -4.17 -41.68
N PRO A 16 -31.08 -5.53 -41.64
CA PRO A 16 -30.75 -6.30 -40.42
C PRO A 16 -29.28 -6.21 -40.04
N PRO A 17 -28.26 -6.31 -40.90
CA PRO A 17 -26.87 -6.12 -40.51
C PRO A 17 -26.55 -4.73 -39.97
N ILE A 18 -27.16 -3.69 -40.54
CA ILE A 18 -26.96 -2.30 -40.09
C ILE A 18 -27.56 -2.12 -38.70
N VAL A 19 -28.77 -2.62 -38.44
CA VAL A 19 -29.40 -2.56 -37.10
C VAL A 19 -28.58 -3.32 -36.08
N LEU A 20 -28.09 -4.53 -36.43
CA LEU A 20 -27.22 -5.31 -35.58
C LEU A 20 -25.94 -4.56 -35.25
N PHE A 21 -25.30 -3.94 -36.22
CA PHE A 21 -24.08 -3.16 -36.04
C PHE A 21 -24.31 -1.98 -35.07
N ILE A 22 -25.40 -1.21 -35.28
CA ILE A 22 -25.76 -0.10 -34.42
C ILE A 22 -26.04 -0.58 -32.99
N ALA A 23 -26.75 -1.69 -32.81
CA ALA A 23 -27.03 -2.28 -31.52
C ALA A 23 -25.75 -2.69 -30.79
N LEU A 24 -24.81 -3.35 -31.48
CA LEU A 24 -23.51 -3.73 -30.91
C LEU A 24 -22.65 -2.51 -30.56
N LEU A 25 -22.70 -1.46 -31.38
CA LEU A 25 -21.98 -0.21 -31.12
C LEU A 25 -22.51 0.47 -29.86
N LEU A 26 -23.83 0.56 -29.70
CA LEU A 26 -24.46 1.11 -28.51
C LEU A 26 -24.11 0.29 -27.24
N LEU A 27 -24.19 -1.05 -27.35
CA LEU A 27 -23.78 -1.93 -26.26
C LEU A 27 -22.30 -1.75 -25.90
N GLY A 28 -21.43 -1.59 -26.90
CA GLY A 28 -20.01 -1.31 -26.70
C GLY A 28 -19.77 0.01 -25.95
N VAL A 29 -20.44 1.08 -26.35
CA VAL A 29 -20.34 2.38 -25.66
C VAL A 29 -20.84 2.30 -24.22
N VAL A 30 -21.98 1.63 -23.98
CA VAL A 30 -22.51 1.44 -22.63
C VAL A 30 -21.58 0.58 -21.79
N SER A 31 -21.01 -0.48 -22.35
CA SER A 31 -20.03 -1.34 -21.66
C SER A 31 -18.77 -0.55 -21.30
N PHE A 32 -18.27 0.25 -22.24
CA PHE A 32 -17.09 1.09 -22.02
C PHE A 32 -17.32 2.12 -20.91
N SER A 33 -18.49 2.76 -20.87
CA SER A 33 -18.82 3.76 -19.85
C SER A 33 -19.02 3.17 -18.45
N ARG A 34 -19.18 1.84 -18.34
CA ARG A 34 -19.33 1.11 -17.08
C ARG A 34 -18.02 0.45 -16.61
N MET A 35 -16.95 0.56 -17.40
CA MET A 35 -15.65 0.06 -16.96
C MET A 35 -15.07 1.00 -15.92
N ASP A 36 -14.85 0.48 -14.74
CA ASP A 36 -14.09 1.18 -13.72
C ASP A 36 -12.64 1.28 -14.16
N VAL A 37 -12.12 2.51 -14.20
CA VAL A 37 -10.71 2.76 -14.48
C VAL A 37 -9.99 2.92 -13.15
N ASN A 38 -9.31 1.87 -12.70
CA ASN A 38 -8.39 1.99 -11.57
C ASN A 38 -7.11 2.65 -12.06
N ASN A 39 -6.78 3.80 -11.49
CA ASN A 39 -5.53 4.52 -11.80
C ASN A 39 -4.29 3.77 -11.29
N ASN A 40 -4.46 2.98 -10.25
CA ASN A 40 -3.40 2.14 -9.70
C ASN A 40 -3.81 0.67 -9.80
N PRO A 41 -2.92 -0.23 -10.22
CA PRO A 41 -3.19 -1.66 -10.09
C PRO A 41 -3.38 -1.98 -8.60
N ASP A 42 -4.36 -2.83 -8.27
CA ASP A 42 -4.59 -3.35 -6.92
C ASP A 42 -3.44 -4.29 -6.50
N ILE A 43 -2.23 -3.74 -6.42
CA ILE A 43 -1.07 -4.46 -5.92
C ILE A 43 -1.03 -4.17 -4.41
N GLU A 44 -1.62 -5.06 -3.63
CA GLU A 44 -1.40 -5.07 -2.20
C GLU A 44 0.03 -5.54 -1.93
N PHE A 45 0.90 -4.62 -1.54
CA PHE A 45 2.20 -5.00 -0.95
C PHE A 45 1.96 -5.30 0.53
N PRO A 46 1.94 -6.60 0.91
CA PRO A 46 1.73 -6.95 2.30
C PRO A 46 2.93 -6.46 3.10
N GLY A 47 2.72 -5.46 3.96
CA GLY A 47 3.81 -4.86 4.72
C GLY A 47 3.37 -4.32 6.06
N ALA A 48 4.34 -4.21 6.96
CA ALA A 48 4.18 -3.56 8.24
C ALA A 48 5.31 -2.56 8.47
N GLN A 49 5.01 -1.49 9.18
CA GLN A 49 5.95 -0.46 9.57
C GLN A 49 6.15 -0.48 11.08
N VAL A 50 7.39 -0.58 11.49
CA VAL A 50 7.81 -0.49 12.90
C VAL A 50 8.48 0.87 13.11
N ILE A 51 7.98 1.64 14.06
CA ILE A 51 8.54 2.94 14.43
C ILE A 51 9.01 2.85 15.88
N ILE A 52 10.30 3.10 16.09
CA ILE A 52 10.92 3.16 17.42
C ILE A 52 11.50 4.56 17.60
N SER A 53 11.03 5.26 18.62
CA SER A 53 11.44 6.63 18.90
C SER A 53 12.26 6.70 20.19
N GLN A 54 13.39 7.40 20.11
CA GLN A 54 14.25 7.74 21.23
C GLN A 54 14.65 9.21 21.10
N PRO A 55 13.93 10.14 21.74
CA PRO A 55 14.19 11.56 21.63
C PRO A 55 15.62 11.93 22.01
N GLY A 56 16.28 12.73 21.18
CA GLY A 56 17.64 13.20 21.42
C GLY A 56 18.78 12.24 21.05
N ALA A 57 18.46 11.02 20.58
CA ALA A 57 19.48 10.08 20.13
C ALA A 57 19.98 10.42 18.73
N ALA A 58 21.30 10.33 18.51
CA ALA A 58 21.90 10.49 17.19
C ALA A 58 21.58 9.31 16.28
N PRO A 59 21.44 9.51 14.95
CA PRO A 59 21.12 8.42 14.01
C PRO A 59 22.09 7.23 14.09
N THR A 60 23.38 7.48 14.23
CA THR A 60 24.41 6.43 14.33
C THR A 60 24.29 5.60 15.61
N GLU A 61 23.78 6.19 16.68
CA GLU A 61 23.53 5.52 17.94
C GLU A 61 22.28 4.65 17.85
N LEU A 62 21.17 5.20 17.32
CA LEU A 62 19.95 4.46 17.05
C LEU A 62 20.18 3.28 16.12
N GLU A 63 20.99 3.45 15.08
CA GLU A 63 21.32 2.35 14.19
C GLU A 63 21.97 1.18 14.92
N LYS A 64 22.96 1.44 15.79
CA LYS A 64 23.71 0.41 16.52
C LYS A 64 22.95 -0.21 17.66
N GLN A 65 22.23 0.62 18.43
CA GLN A 65 21.60 0.18 19.67
C GLN A 65 20.15 -0.29 19.49
N VAL A 66 19.51 0.08 18.37
CA VAL A 66 18.12 -0.26 18.12
C VAL A 66 18.01 -1.08 16.84
N THR A 67 18.36 -0.53 15.70
CA THR A 67 18.10 -1.14 14.39
C THR A 67 18.82 -2.47 14.24
N GLN A 68 20.10 -2.55 14.59
CA GLN A 68 20.91 -3.78 14.50
C GLN A 68 20.44 -4.90 15.45
N ILE A 69 19.70 -4.56 16.51
CA ILE A 69 19.13 -5.55 17.44
C ILE A 69 17.77 -6.01 16.94
N VAL A 70 16.97 -5.09 16.41
CA VAL A 70 15.59 -5.33 15.98
C VAL A 70 15.54 -6.09 14.66
N GLU A 71 16.31 -5.70 13.66
CA GLU A 71 16.27 -6.32 12.33
C GLU A 71 16.44 -7.85 12.31
N PRO A 72 17.41 -8.44 13.03
CA PRO A 72 17.56 -9.90 13.06
C PRO A 72 16.32 -10.60 13.63
N SER A 73 15.68 -10.00 14.64
CA SER A 73 14.48 -10.54 15.27
C SER A 73 13.28 -10.49 14.34
N LEU A 74 13.15 -9.42 13.54
CA LEU A 74 12.10 -9.29 12.52
C LEU A 74 12.37 -10.23 11.34
N ARG A 75 13.63 -10.43 10.95
CA ARG A 75 14.00 -11.34 9.86
C ARG A 75 13.74 -12.81 10.18
N ALA A 76 13.68 -13.16 11.45
CA ALA A 76 13.37 -14.53 11.90
C ALA A 76 11.87 -14.86 11.79
N ILE A 77 11.01 -13.88 11.50
CA ILE A 77 9.57 -14.09 11.36
C ILE A 77 9.30 -14.78 10.02
N ASN A 78 8.44 -15.80 10.05
CA ASN A 78 8.05 -16.52 8.85
C ASN A 78 7.27 -15.64 7.88
N GLY A 79 7.60 -15.72 6.60
CA GLY A 79 6.93 -14.98 5.54
C GLY A 79 7.47 -13.56 5.31
N VAL A 80 8.50 -13.15 6.04
CA VAL A 80 9.22 -11.90 5.75
C VAL A 80 10.07 -12.11 4.49
N ASP A 81 9.95 -11.18 3.55
CA ASP A 81 10.68 -11.14 2.29
C ASP A 81 11.83 -10.13 2.35
N GLU A 82 11.52 -8.90 2.66
CA GLU A 82 12.49 -7.80 2.70
C GLU A 82 12.29 -6.92 3.94
N ILE A 83 13.41 -6.39 4.47
CA ILE A 83 13.41 -5.43 5.57
C ILE A 83 14.26 -4.24 5.16
N ASN A 84 13.65 -3.05 5.25
CA ASN A 84 14.30 -1.78 4.97
C ASN A 84 14.17 -0.85 6.17
N SER A 85 15.31 -0.43 6.72
CA SER A 85 15.34 0.50 7.86
C SER A 85 15.84 1.87 7.45
N THR A 86 15.16 2.90 7.91
CA THR A 86 15.56 4.30 7.78
C THR A 86 15.69 4.91 9.15
N VAL A 87 16.90 5.36 9.48
CA VAL A 87 17.21 5.97 10.77
C VAL A 87 17.37 7.47 10.60
N ARG A 88 16.66 8.22 11.45
CA ARG A 88 16.74 9.69 11.54
C ARG A 88 17.03 10.08 12.98
N GLU A 89 17.28 11.35 13.20
CA GLU A 89 17.46 11.88 14.56
C GLU A 89 16.22 11.56 15.43
N GLY A 90 16.44 10.87 16.53
CA GLY A 90 15.40 10.49 17.47
C GLY A 90 14.42 9.40 17.00
N MET A 91 14.58 8.82 15.79
CA MET A 91 13.61 7.85 15.27
C MET A 91 14.25 6.83 14.33
N SER A 92 13.95 5.56 14.55
CA SER A 92 14.22 4.44 13.64
C SER A 92 12.89 3.92 13.08
N MET A 93 12.80 3.86 11.76
CA MET A 93 11.63 3.39 11.03
C MET A 93 12.04 2.18 10.19
N THR A 94 11.47 1.03 10.49
CA THR A 94 11.74 -0.24 9.80
C THR A 94 10.49 -0.68 9.06
N PHE A 95 10.60 -0.81 7.75
CA PHE A 95 9.57 -1.37 6.90
C PHE A 95 9.85 -2.86 6.71
N VAL A 96 8.86 -3.69 7.02
CA VAL A 96 8.91 -5.15 6.86
C VAL A 96 7.95 -5.54 5.77
N GLN A 97 8.47 -6.06 4.67
CA GLN A 97 7.68 -6.58 3.56
C GLN A 97 7.49 -8.08 3.73
N PHE A 98 6.25 -8.54 3.58
CA PHE A 98 5.93 -9.95 3.60
C PHE A 98 5.79 -10.52 2.19
N GLN A 99 5.95 -11.83 2.06
CA GLN A 99 5.69 -12.55 0.82
C GLN A 99 4.22 -12.46 0.44
N LEU A 100 3.95 -12.43 -0.86
CA LEU A 100 2.58 -12.40 -1.39
C LEU A 100 1.77 -13.60 -0.88
N GLY A 101 0.57 -13.31 -0.35
CA GLY A 101 -0.31 -14.33 0.22
C GLY A 101 -0.11 -14.58 1.72
N THR A 102 0.84 -13.88 2.37
CA THR A 102 0.99 -13.92 3.83
C THR A 102 -0.13 -13.10 4.48
N ASP A 103 -0.69 -13.62 5.57
CA ASP A 103 -1.65 -12.88 6.40
C ASP A 103 -0.92 -11.76 7.15
N VAL A 104 -1.16 -10.52 6.72
CA VAL A 104 -0.49 -9.33 7.27
C VAL A 104 -0.85 -9.11 8.75
N ASP A 105 -2.09 -9.39 9.14
CA ASP A 105 -2.53 -9.20 10.53
C ASP A 105 -1.80 -10.15 11.47
N ARG A 106 -1.58 -11.39 11.04
CA ARG A 106 -0.74 -12.34 11.74
C ARG A 106 0.72 -11.86 11.78
N GLY A 107 1.25 -11.39 10.65
CA GLY A 107 2.61 -10.84 10.57
C GLY A 107 2.83 -9.67 11.52
N VAL A 108 1.87 -8.75 11.63
CA VAL A 108 1.91 -7.62 12.58
C VAL A 108 1.94 -8.10 14.03
N ASN A 109 1.19 -9.14 14.37
CA ASN A 109 1.22 -9.71 15.73
C ASN A 109 2.55 -10.42 16.01
N ASP A 110 3.09 -11.16 15.05
CA ASP A 110 4.41 -11.81 15.16
C ASP A 110 5.53 -10.77 15.35
N ILE A 111 5.43 -9.60 14.68
CA ILE A 111 6.32 -8.45 14.86
C ILE A 111 6.24 -7.92 16.30
N ARG A 112 5.04 -7.70 16.84
CA ARG A 112 4.85 -7.22 18.22
C ARG A 112 5.45 -8.18 19.23
N ASP A 113 5.26 -9.47 19.03
CA ASP A 113 5.83 -10.51 19.87
C ASP A 113 7.36 -10.54 19.80
N ALA A 114 7.93 -10.37 18.61
CA ALA A 114 9.38 -10.30 18.40
C ALA A 114 9.97 -9.06 19.10
N LEU A 115 9.34 -7.89 18.97
CA LEU A 115 9.75 -6.66 19.63
C LEU A 115 9.67 -6.77 21.17
N THR A 116 8.64 -7.43 21.69
CA THR A 116 8.51 -7.67 23.13
C THR A 116 9.65 -8.54 23.67
N LYS A 117 10.11 -9.53 22.90
CA LYS A 117 11.22 -10.41 23.29
C LYS A 117 12.56 -9.68 23.36
N VAL A 118 12.82 -8.75 22.44
CA VAL A 118 14.07 -7.98 22.39
C VAL A 118 14.03 -6.69 23.19
N ARG A 119 12.89 -6.39 23.84
CA ARG A 119 12.70 -5.15 24.61
C ARG A 119 13.75 -4.96 25.69
N SER A 120 14.20 -6.05 26.34
CA SER A 120 15.24 -6.01 27.38
C SER A 120 16.63 -5.69 26.85
N ASP A 121 16.87 -5.89 25.55
CA ASP A 121 18.16 -5.68 24.92
C ASP A 121 18.28 -4.26 24.32
N LEU A 122 17.16 -3.52 24.32
CA LEU A 122 17.09 -2.16 23.84
C LEU A 122 17.48 -1.16 24.95
N PRO A 123 18.08 -0.01 24.62
CA PRO A 123 18.50 1.00 25.58
C PRO A 123 17.32 1.63 26.33
N ASP A 124 17.60 2.14 27.53
CA ASP A 124 16.64 2.91 28.31
C ASP A 124 16.30 4.24 27.58
N GLY A 125 15.05 4.69 27.75
CA GLY A 125 14.56 5.94 27.15
C GLY A 125 13.90 5.79 25.79
N ILE A 126 13.81 4.57 25.25
CA ILE A 126 13.01 4.28 24.07
C ILE A 126 11.52 4.35 24.40
N LEU A 127 10.76 5.08 23.61
CA LEU A 127 9.30 5.07 23.67
C LEU A 127 8.76 3.71 23.19
N GLU A 128 7.51 3.41 23.54
CA GLU A 128 6.89 2.15 23.13
C GLU A 128 6.89 2.01 21.59
N PRO A 129 7.44 0.90 21.05
CA PRO A 129 7.46 0.66 19.61
C PRO A 129 6.07 0.64 19.03
N GLN A 130 5.85 1.38 17.96
CA GLN A 130 4.59 1.38 17.23
C GLN A 130 4.69 0.46 16.01
N VAL A 131 3.74 -0.45 15.88
CA VAL A 131 3.63 -1.36 14.74
C VAL A 131 2.34 -1.10 14.01
N ASN A 132 2.45 -0.60 12.77
CA ASN A 132 1.34 -0.26 11.91
C ASN A 132 1.36 -1.14 10.66
N ARG A 133 0.17 -1.60 10.25
CA ARG A 133 -0.01 -2.18 8.93
C ARG A 133 0.14 -1.08 7.87
N VAL A 134 0.82 -1.38 6.77
CA VAL A 134 0.90 -0.47 5.62
C VAL A 134 -0.13 -0.89 4.59
N ASP A 135 -1.16 -0.06 4.44
CA ASP A 135 -2.15 -0.21 3.39
C ASP A 135 -1.78 0.72 2.22
N THR A 136 -1.39 0.12 1.10
CA THR A 136 -1.05 0.87 -0.13
C THR A 136 -2.27 1.25 -0.95
N THR A 137 -3.45 0.71 -0.61
CA THR A 137 -4.71 0.94 -1.33
C THR A 137 -5.47 2.17 -0.86
N GLY A 138 -5.07 2.78 0.26
CA GLY A 138 -5.71 3.98 0.81
C GLY A 138 -5.29 5.24 0.07
N GLU A 139 -6.03 5.67 -0.97
CA GLU A 139 -5.92 7.05 -1.43
C GLU A 139 -6.48 8.00 -0.36
N PRO A 140 -5.84 9.17 -0.15
CA PRO A 140 -6.37 10.16 0.79
C PRO A 140 -7.76 10.61 0.33
N ILE A 141 -8.74 10.45 1.20
CA ILE A 141 -10.14 10.76 0.93
C ILE A 141 -10.38 12.27 0.78
N ALA A 142 -9.54 13.08 1.41
CA ALA A 142 -9.62 14.54 1.34
C ALA A 142 -8.28 15.21 1.65
N TYR A 143 -7.95 16.23 0.89
CA TYR A 143 -6.88 17.17 1.21
C TYR A 143 -7.51 18.41 1.83
N ILE A 144 -7.20 18.71 3.09
CA ILE A 144 -7.69 19.89 3.78
C ILE A 144 -6.51 20.84 3.95
N SER A 145 -6.56 22.00 3.32
CA SER A 145 -5.64 23.11 3.57
C SER A 145 -6.27 24.05 4.59
N ALA A 146 -5.57 24.30 5.69
CA ALA A 146 -5.99 25.32 6.66
C ALA A 146 -5.18 26.61 6.35
N GLU A 147 -5.89 27.69 6.06
CA GLU A 147 -5.33 29.02 5.89
C GLU A 147 -5.78 29.89 7.06
N ALA A 148 -4.80 30.44 7.77
CA ALA A 148 -5.11 31.40 8.85
C ALA A 148 -5.25 32.79 8.25
N VAL A 149 -6.43 33.38 8.40
CA VAL A 149 -6.75 34.70 7.83
C VAL A 149 -6.14 35.84 8.66
N ASP A 150 -5.84 35.63 9.95
CA ASP A 150 -5.37 36.68 10.87
C ASP A 150 -4.20 36.26 11.78
N MET A 151 -3.45 35.19 11.44
CA MET A 151 -2.29 34.78 12.22
C MET A 151 -1.04 34.71 11.37
N SER A 152 0.13 35.09 11.95
CA SER A 152 1.43 34.93 11.27
C SER A 152 1.79 33.43 11.19
N LEU A 153 2.58 33.06 10.15
CA LEU A 153 3.05 31.69 9.94
C LEU A 153 3.83 31.12 11.14
N GLU A 154 4.44 31.98 11.96
CA GLU A 154 5.14 31.60 13.20
C GLU A 154 4.22 31.18 14.35
N GLN A 155 2.95 31.55 14.29
CA GLN A 155 1.92 31.16 15.29
C GLN A 155 1.16 29.89 14.90
N LEU A 156 1.38 29.40 13.69
CA LEU A 156 0.69 28.25 13.13
C LEU A 156 1.55 26.95 13.18
N SER A 157 2.84 27.07 13.48
CA SER A 157 3.81 25.97 13.57
C SER A 157 3.90 25.34 14.96
#